data_4541599e6cc3c38ac45400535071b57b
#
_entry.id   4541599e6cc3c38ac45400535071b57b
#
_cell.length_a   1.000
_cell.length_b   1.000
_cell.length_c   1.000
_cell.angle_alpha   90.00
_cell.angle_beta   90.00
_cell.angle_gamma   90.00
#
_symmetry.space_group_name_H-M   'P 1'
#
loop_
_entity.id
_entity.type
_entity.pdbx_description
1 polymer ?
#
loop_
_entity_poly.entity_id
_entity_poly.type
_entity_poly.pdbx_seq_one_letter_code
_entity_poly.pdbx_strand_id
1 'polypeptide(L)'
;AYLLDLQDRICQALENQEATGGFNLYAEGASNAKFVADIWERPTEQGTHQNLGGGRSNVLQGGKVIEKGGVMFSHIVINHLPATATARHPELAGRQAQALGVSLVIHPTNPNVPTSHANVRMFIAEKEGYEPIWWFGGGFDLTPFYPVMEDCVHWHQVCHDLCAPFGADVYPKFKTWCDEYFYLKHRNEQRGIGGLFYDDLNTLSMGWDFDKCFAFMQAVGNGYLDGIVPIFEKRKNT
;
A
#
# COMPACT_ATOMS: atom_id res chain seq x y z
N ALA A 1 -15.94 -0.70 -2.62
CA ALA A 1 -16.23 -0.88 -1.19
C ALA A 1 -14.96 -1.18 -0.38
N TYR A 2 -14.29 -2.33 -0.58
CA TYR A 2 -13.15 -2.80 0.25
C TYR A 2 -12.02 -1.77 0.39
N LEU A 3 -11.51 -1.15 -0.69
CA LEU A 3 -10.37 -0.24 -0.64
C LEU A 3 -10.67 1.05 0.15
N LEU A 4 -11.89 1.58 0.07
CA LEU A 4 -12.30 2.74 0.88
C LEU A 4 -12.42 2.36 2.36
N ASP A 5 -13.01 1.20 2.67
CA ASP A 5 -13.05 0.68 4.03
C ASP A 5 -11.64 0.43 4.61
N LEU A 6 -10.74 -0.11 3.80
CA LEU A 6 -9.33 -0.28 4.17
C LEU A 6 -8.67 1.07 4.51
N GLN A 7 -8.86 2.08 3.67
CA GLN A 7 -8.36 3.42 3.92
C GLN A 7 -8.89 3.98 5.24
N ASP A 8 -10.20 3.85 5.49
CA ASP A 8 -10.84 4.35 6.72
C ASP A 8 -10.29 3.64 7.96
N ARG A 9 -10.15 2.32 7.92
CA ARG A 9 -9.58 1.52 9.03
C ARG A 9 -8.13 1.89 9.33
N ILE A 10 -7.31 2.09 8.29
CA ILE A 10 -5.92 2.51 8.45
C ILE A 10 -5.85 3.90 9.07
N CYS A 11 -6.60 4.87 8.57
CA CYS A 11 -6.63 6.22 9.14
C CYS A 11 -7.07 6.19 10.60
N GLN A 12 -8.15 5.48 10.93
CA GLN A 12 -8.65 5.37 12.31
C GLN A 12 -7.63 4.72 13.24
N ALA A 13 -6.96 3.65 12.81
CA ALA A 13 -5.95 2.98 13.63
C ALA A 13 -4.76 3.90 13.93
N LEU A 14 -4.30 4.67 12.93
CA LEU A 14 -3.20 5.62 13.10
C LEU A 14 -3.60 6.83 13.96
N GLU A 15 -4.81 7.35 13.82
CA GLU A 15 -5.35 8.40 14.68
C GLU A 15 -5.48 7.93 16.15
N ASN A 16 -5.78 6.66 16.37
CA ASN A 16 -5.77 6.08 17.71
C ASN A 16 -4.35 6.05 18.30
N GLN A 17 -3.30 5.84 17.49
CA GLN A 17 -1.92 5.95 17.95
C GLN A 17 -1.56 7.39 18.32
N GLU A 18 -2.01 8.39 17.54
CA GLU A 18 -1.89 9.81 17.87
C GLU A 18 -2.57 10.14 19.22
N ALA A 19 -3.81 9.71 19.41
CA ALA A 19 -4.61 10.00 20.60
C ALA A 19 -4.00 9.42 21.88
N THR A 20 -3.31 8.28 21.78
CA THR A 20 -2.70 7.57 22.91
C THR A 20 -1.19 7.79 23.05
N GLY A 21 -0.57 8.54 22.14
CA GLY A 21 0.81 8.99 22.25
C GLY A 21 0.95 10.08 23.34
N GLY A 22 1.80 9.83 24.34
CA GLY A 22 1.87 10.70 25.53
C GLY A 22 2.92 11.80 25.42
N PHE A 23 4.15 11.44 25.15
CA PHE A 23 5.27 12.35 25.27
C PHE A 23 6.15 12.28 24.02
N ASN A 24 6.37 13.42 23.40
CA ASN A 24 7.33 13.51 22.31
C ASN A 24 8.34 14.62 22.60
N LEU A 25 9.59 14.19 22.85
CA LEU A 25 10.74 15.08 23.03
C LEU A 25 11.00 15.98 21.79
N TYR A 26 10.49 15.56 20.64
CA TYR A 26 10.81 16.17 19.33
C TYR A 26 9.68 17.03 18.76
N ALA A 27 8.53 17.11 19.44
CA ALA A 27 7.35 17.81 18.94
C ALA A 27 6.78 18.78 19.98
N GLU A 28 7.56 19.76 20.40
CA GLU A 28 7.07 20.87 21.23
C GLU A 28 5.88 21.55 20.54
N GLY A 29 4.72 21.59 21.20
CA GLY A 29 3.50 22.22 20.67
C GLY A 29 2.67 21.35 19.73
N ALA A 30 3.06 20.11 19.44
CA ALA A 30 2.25 19.19 18.64
C ALA A 30 0.95 18.79 19.36
N SER A 31 -0.14 18.73 18.62
CA SER A 31 -1.44 18.29 19.09
C SER A 31 -1.79 16.91 18.55
N ASN A 32 -2.87 16.30 19.04
CA ASN A 32 -3.41 15.09 18.44
C ASN A 32 -3.90 15.42 17.03
N ALA A 33 -3.09 15.09 16.02
CA ALA A 33 -3.43 15.34 14.62
C ALA A 33 -4.42 14.29 14.11
N LYS A 34 -5.18 14.68 13.10
CA LYS A 34 -6.11 13.82 12.38
C LYS A 34 -5.83 13.88 10.89
N PHE A 35 -6.26 12.85 10.19
CA PHE A 35 -6.24 12.87 8.75
C PHE A 35 -7.23 13.88 8.19
N VAL A 36 -6.76 14.74 7.29
CA VAL A 36 -7.59 15.66 6.52
C VAL A 36 -7.80 15.05 5.14
N ALA A 37 -9.06 14.87 4.78
CA ALA A 37 -9.44 14.29 3.50
C ALA A 37 -9.54 15.38 2.42
N ASP A 38 -8.92 15.13 1.27
CA ASP A 38 -9.13 15.84 0.02
C ASP A 38 -9.72 14.87 -0.99
N ILE A 39 -10.95 15.14 -1.43
CA ILE A 39 -11.67 14.34 -2.43
C ILE A 39 -11.52 15.04 -3.77
N TRP A 40 -11.00 14.32 -4.75
CA TRP A 40 -10.74 14.84 -6.07
C TRP A 40 -11.34 13.94 -7.16
N GLU A 41 -11.72 14.55 -8.26
CA GLU A 41 -12.20 13.88 -9.46
C GLU A 41 -11.30 14.24 -10.64
N ARG A 42 -11.13 13.31 -11.56
CA ARG A 42 -10.45 13.61 -12.82
C ARG A 42 -11.39 14.42 -13.72
N PRO A 43 -10.89 15.49 -14.34
CA PRO A 43 -11.70 16.25 -15.30
C PRO A 43 -12.13 15.34 -16.44
N THR A 44 -13.39 15.47 -16.85
CA THR A 44 -13.93 14.79 -18.03
C THR A 44 -13.22 15.28 -19.29
N GLU A 45 -13.01 14.40 -20.26
CA GLU A 45 -12.53 14.82 -21.59
C GLU A 45 -13.53 15.77 -22.24
N GLN A 46 -13.02 16.82 -22.90
CA GLN A 46 -13.86 17.81 -23.57
C GLN A 46 -14.80 17.10 -24.57
N GLY A 47 -16.12 17.33 -24.41
CA GLY A 47 -17.16 16.74 -25.26
C GLY A 47 -17.66 15.36 -24.85
N THR A 48 -17.20 14.82 -23.72
CA THR A 48 -17.73 13.58 -23.13
C THR A 48 -18.27 13.87 -21.72
N HIS A 49 -19.30 13.12 -21.30
CA HIS A 49 -19.79 13.10 -19.92
C HIS A 49 -19.22 11.91 -19.13
N GLN A 50 -18.10 11.33 -19.60
CA GLN A 50 -17.57 10.11 -19.04
C GLN A 50 -16.82 10.41 -17.73
N ASN A 51 -17.18 9.72 -16.66
CA ASN A 51 -16.46 9.77 -15.40
C ASN A 51 -15.10 9.07 -15.57
N LEU A 52 -14.02 9.82 -15.43
CA LEU A 52 -12.64 9.30 -15.51
C LEU A 52 -12.08 8.86 -14.15
N GLY A 53 -12.94 8.76 -13.14
CA GLY A 53 -12.56 8.36 -11.80
C GLY A 53 -12.09 9.51 -10.94
N GLY A 54 -11.55 9.18 -9.79
CA GLY A 54 -11.12 10.13 -8.77
C GLY A 54 -10.44 9.43 -7.61
N GLY A 55 -10.36 10.11 -6.50
CA GLY A 55 -9.73 9.55 -5.31
C GLY A 55 -10.03 10.35 -4.04
N ARG A 56 -9.50 9.84 -2.96
CA ARG A 56 -9.51 10.48 -1.64
C ARG A 56 -8.11 10.43 -1.05
N SER A 57 -7.51 11.61 -0.90
CA SER A 57 -6.19 11.79 -0.31
C SER A 57 -6.35 12.16 1.16
N ASN A 58 -6.05 11.24 2.06
CA ASN A 58 -6.05 11.51 3.49
C ASN A 58 -4.62 11.83 3.94
N VAL A 59 -4.40 13.03 4.45
CA VAL A 59 -3.08 13.51 4.91
C VAL A 59 -3.14 13.92 6.38
N LEU A 60 -2.21 13.39 7.17
CA LEU A 60 -1.95 13.80 8.54
C LEU A 60 -0.55 14.42 8.60
N GLN A 61 -0.41 15.55 9.29
CA GLN A 61 0.88 16.20 9.51
C GLN A 61 0.91 16.97 10.81
N GLY A 62 2.10 17.11 11.39
CA GLY A 62 2.33 17.84 12.62
C GLY A 62 1.76 17.15 13.86
N GLY A 63 1.60 15.82 13.84
CA GLY A 63 1.16 15.05 14.97
C GLY A 63 2.26 14.80 15.99
N LYS A 64 1.88 14.33 17.18
CA LYS A 64 2.80 13.96 18.26
C LYS A 64 3.54 12.66 17.95
N VAL A 65 2.87 11.71 17.31
CA VAL A 65 3.37 10.37 17.00
C VAL A 65 3.73 10.27 15.53
N ILE A 66 2.92 10.86 14.66
CA ILE A 66 3.11 10.86 13.22
C ILE A 66 3.47 12.29 12.77
N GLU A 67 4.72 12.49 12.34
CA GLU A 67 5.17 13.75 11.78
C GLU A 67 4.42 14.07 10.48
N LYS A 68 4.37 13.08 9.59
CA LYS A 68 3.67 13.18 8.32
C LYS A 68 3.25 11.79 7.83
N GLY A 69 2.01 11.70 7.38
CA GLY A 69 1.48 10.47 6.79
C GLY A 69 0.47 10.77 5.70
N GLY A 70 0.47 9.94 4.68
CA GLY A 70 -0.52 9.97 3.62
C GLY A 70 -1.11 8.60 3.40
N VAL A 71 -2.44 8.51 3.34
CA VAL A 71 -3.18 7.29 2.99
C VAL A 71 -4.09 7.66 1.82
N MET A 72 -3.72 7.20 0.63
CA MET A 72 -4.30 7.64 -0.64
C MET A 72 -5.13 6.52 -1.26
N PHE A 73 -6.40 6.77 -1.50
CA PHE A 73 -7.24 5.93 -2.36
C PHE A 73 -7.36 6.56 -3.74
N SER A 74 -7.28 5.76 -4.79
CA SER A 74 -7.59 6.18 -6.15
C SER A 74 -8.36 5.10 -6.91
N HIS A 75 -9.24 5.55 -7.81
CA HIS A 75 -9.90 4.74 -8.83
C HIS A 75 -9.88 5.55 -10.12
N ILE A 76 -9.08 5.12 -11.09
CA ILE A 76 -8.84 5.83 -12.34
C ILE A 76 -9.38 5.01 -13.50
N VAL A 77 -10.15 5.65 -14.36
CA VAL A 77 -10.60 5.12 -15.66
C VAL A 77 -9.68 5.66 -16.76
N ILE A 78 -9.20 4.80 -17.63
CA ILE A 78 -8.24 5.09 -18.69
C ILE A 78 -8.85 4.64 -20.02
N ASN A 79 -9.33 5.59 -20.82
CA ASN A 79 -9.96 5.29 -22.12
C ASN A 79 -8.91 4.88 -23.16
N HIS A 80 -7.74 5.49 -23.11
CA HIS A 80 -6.63 5.25 -24.02
C HIS A 80 -5.36 4.99 -23.24
N LEU A 81 -4.89 3.75 -23.28
CA LEU A 81 -3.64 3.38 -22.64
C LEU A 81 -2.46 4.05 -23.37
N PRO A 82 -1.45 4.56 -22.63
CA PRO A 82 -0.26 5.14 -23.23
C PRO A 82 0.48 4.13 -24.13
N ALA A 83 1.09 4.63 -25.20
CA ALA A 83 1.87 3.79 -26.13
C ALA A 83 2.97 2.98 -25.41
N THR A 84 3.54 3.51 -24.33
CA THR A 84 4.52 2.81 -23.49
C THR A 84 3.94 1.59 -22.76
N ALA A 85 2.68 1.64 -22.38
CA ALA A 85 2.00 0.50 -21.76
C ALA A 85 1.67 -0.58 -22.80
N THR A 86 1.13 -0.18 -23.96
CA THR A 86 0.80 -1.11 -25.05
C THR A 86 2.03 -1.68 -25.76
N ALA A 87 3.18 -1.00 -25.70
CA ALA A 87 4.46 -1.55 -26.19
C ALA A 87 4.97 -2.71 -25.32
N ARG A 88 4.72 -2.67 -24.00
CA ARG A 88 5.08 -3.76 -23.08
C ARG A 88 4.02 -4.87 -23.04
N HIS A 89 2.75 -4.49 -23.22
CA HIS A 89 1.57 -5.35 -23.15
C HIS A 89 0.71 -5.14 -24.41
N PRO A 90 1.08 -5.68 -25.57
CA PRO A 90 0.36 -5.47 -26.84
C PRO A 90 -1.12 -5.90 -26.76
N GLU A 91 -1.41 -6.88 -25.91
CA GLU A 91 -2.75 -7.40 -25.64
C GLU A 91 -3.71 -6.35 -25.04
N LEU A 92 -3.18 -5.27 -24.48
CA LEU A 92 -3.97 -4.16 -23.92
C LEU A 92 -4.46 -3.16 -25.00
N ALA A 93 -3.99 -3.29 -26.25
CA ALA A 93 -4.31 -2.34 -27.29
C ALA A 93 -5.82 -2.26 -27.57
N GLY A 94 -6.35 -1.03 -27.54
CA GLY A 94 -7.77 -0.75 -27.79
C GLY A 94 -8.71 -1.21 -26.67
N ARG A 95 -8.19 -1.42 -25.46
CA ARG A 95 -9.00 -1.69 -24.27
C ARG A 95 -9.18 -0.43 -23.44
N GLN A 96 -10.34 -0.31 -22.79
CA GLN A 96 -10.54 0.61 -21.68
C GLN A 96 -9.99 -0.05 -20.42
N ALA A 97 -9.28 0.70 -19.58
CA ALA A 97 -8.69 0.15 -18.37
C ALA A 97 -9.16 0.90 -17.13
N GLN A 98 -9.10 0.22 -16.00
CA GLN A 98 -9.29 0.79 -14.67
C GLN A 98 -8.13 0.40 -13.77
N ALA A 99 -7.63 1.36 -13.01
CA ALA A 99 -6.62 1.16 -11.98
C ALA A 99 -7.17 1.67 -10.65
N LEU A 100 -7.13 0.82 -9.63
CA LEU A 100 -7.63 1.17 -8.31
C LEU A 100 -6.66 0.68 -7.25
N GLY A 101 -6.55 1.44 -6.16
CA GLY A 101 -5.67 1.04 -5.07
C GLY A 101 -5.72 1.96 -3.86
N VAL A 102 -5.07 1.48 -2.81
CA VAL A 102 -4.69 2.27 -1.64
C VAL A 102 -3.18 2.24 -1.52
N SER A 103 -2.59 3.41 -1.34
CA SER A 103 -1.15 3.58 -1.12
C SER A 103 -0.92 4.45 0.09
N LEU A 104 0.07 4.12 0.91
CA LEU A 104 0.42 4.92 2.07
C LEU A 104 1.91 4.97 2.34
N VAL A 105 2.33 6.06 2.95
CA VAL A 105 3.63 6.18 3.64
C VAL A 105 3.39 6.92 4.95
N ILE A 106 3.94 6.38 6.04
CA ILE A 106 3.83 6.95 7.39
C ILE A 106 5.22 7.24 7.92
N HIS A 107 5.47 8.49 8.25
CA HIS A 107 6.70 8.98 8.86
C HIS A 107 6.43 9.35 10.33
N PRO A 108 6.86 8.53 11.28
CA PRO A 108 6.73 8.83 12.71
C PRO A 108 7.68 9.96 13.13
N THR A 109 7.31 10.68 14.20
CA THR A 109 8.16 11.71 14.80
C THR A 109 9.31 11.09 15.61
N ASN A 110 9.02 10.00 16.32
CA ASN A 110 10.00 9.29 17.12
C ASN A 110 10.82 8.33 16.24
N PRO A 111 12.16 8.46 16.15
CA PRO A 111 12.99 7.59 15.33
C PRO A 111 13.03 6.11 15.78
N ASN A 112 12.54 5.80 16.98
CA ASN A 112 12.37 4.41 17.42
C ASN A 112 11.16 3.72 16.77
N VAL A 113 10.22 4.50 16.20
CA VAL A 113 9.13 3.98 15.37
C VAL A 113 9.55 3.99 13.91
N PRO A 114 9.52 2.87 13.20
CA PRO A 114 9.94 2.80 11.82
C PRO A 114 9.01 3.57 10.85
N THR A 115 9.58 4.12 9.79
CA THR A 115 8.80 4.51 8.60
C THR A 115 8.23 3.26 7.95
N SER A 116 6.97 3.31 7.56
CA SER A 116 6.29 2.20 6.89
C SER A 116 5.63 2.64 5.60
N HIS A 117 5.62 1.74 4.63
CA HIS A 117 4.96 1.89 3.33
C HIS A 117 4.06 0.69 3.09
N ALA A 118 2.91 0.92 2.47
CA ALA A 118 2.06 -0.14 1.94
C ALA A 118 1.36 0.30 0.66
N ASN A 119 1.09 -0.66 -0.19
CA ASN A 119 0.28 -0.48 -1.40
C ASN A 119 -0.51 -1.75 -1.66
N VAL A 120 -1.77 -1.61 -2.02
CA VAL A 120 -2.58 -2.67 -2.62
C VAL A 120 -3.32 -2.10 -3.81
N ARG A 121 -3.22 -2.77 -4.95
CA ARG A 121 -3.76 -2.26 -6.20
C ARG A 121 -4.30 -3.37 -7.09
N MET A 122 -5.23 -3.00 -7.95
CA MET A 122 -5.79 -3.83 -9.01
C MET A 122 -5.79 -3.04 -10.31
N PHE A 123 -5.51 -3.71 -11.40
CA PHE A 123 -5.70 -3.25 -12.76
C PHE A 123 -6.63 -4.20 -13.50
N ILE A 124 -7.53 -3.64 -14.31
CA ILE A 124 -8.38 -4.40 -15.23
C ILE A 124 -8.52 -3.65 -16.55
N ALA A 125 -8.44 -4.36 -17.66
CA ALA A 125 -8.61 -3.82 -19.00
C ALA A 125 -9.63 -4.64 -19.78
N GLU A 126 -10.66 -3.98 -20.27
CA GLU A 126 -11.84 -4.58 -20.88
C GLU A 126 -12.01 -4.12 -22.33
N LYS A 127 -12.54 -5.01 -23.16
CA LYS A 127 -12.92 -4.74 -24.54
C LYS A 127 -14.08 -5.64 -24.89
N GLU A 128 -15.11 -5.08 -25.54
CA GLU A 128 -16.29 -5.84 -25.94
C GLU A 128 -15.89 -7.04 -26.83
N GLY A 129 -16.45 -8.19 -26.51
CA GLY A 129 -16.17 -9.46 -27.21
C GLY A 129 -14.84 -10.16 -26.84
N TYR A 130 -14.12 -9.67 -25.86
CA TYR A 130 -12.85 -10.25 -25.38
C TYR A 130 -12.87 -10.48 -23.88
N GLU A 131 -12.18 -11.53 -23.42
CA GLU A 131 -11.96 -11.74 -22.00
C GLU A 131 -11.21 -10.57 -21.36
N PRO A 132 -11.58 -10.13 -20.14
CA PRO A 132 -10.88 -9.08 -19.45
C PRO A 132 -9.44 -9.49 -19.10
N ILE A 133 -8.53 -8.53 -19.17
CA ILE A 133 -7.15 -8.68 -18.69
C ILE A 133 -7.06 -7.99 -17.34
N TRP A 134 -6.57 -8.69 -16.33
CA TRP A 134 -6.48 -8.15 -14.98
C TRP A 134 -5.25 -8.67 -14.26
N TRP A 135 -4.77 -7.90 -13.30
CA TRP A 135 -3.77 -8.30 -12.32
C TRP A 135 -3.86 -7.49 -11.04
N PHE A 136 -3.29 -8.05 -10.00
CA PHE A 136 -3.13 -7.40 -8.71
C PHE A 136 -1.65 -7.12 -8.44
N GLY A 137 -1.39 -6.06 -7.67
CA GLY A 137 -0.08 -5.73 -7.18
C GLY A 137 -0.16 -5.13 -5.77
N GLY A 138 0.96 -5.14 -5.07
CA GLY A 138 1.00 -4.57 -3.75
C GLY A 138 2.15 -5.07 -2.90
N GLY A 139 2.00 -4.81 -1.61
CA GLY A 139 2.97 -5.19 -0.59
C GLY A 139 3.06 -4.15 0.51
N PHE A 140 3.90 -4.42 1.47
CA PHE A 140 4.29 -3.45 2.49
C PHE A 140 5.73 -3.71 2.96
N ASP A 141 6.43 -2.65 3.32
CA ASP A 141 7.81 -2.69 3.77
C ASP A 141 8.07 -1.70 4.91
N LEU A 142 9.09 -2.00 5.70
CA LEU A 142 9.47 -1.27 6.90
C LEU A 142 10.88 -0.72 6.80
N THR A 143 11.05 0.56 7.13
CA THR A 143 12.34 1.26 7.10
C THR A 143 12.65 1.84 8.50
N PRO A 144 13.22 1.04 9.41
CA PRO A 144 13.62 1.53 10.73
C PRO A 144 14.89 2.39 10.65
N PHE A 145 14.94 3.48 11.44
CA PHE A 145 16.18 4.20 11.72
C PHE A 145 17.05 3.40 12.69
N TYR A 146 16.41 2.85 13.73
CA TYR A 146 17.03 1.97 14.71
C TYR A 146 16.36 0.59 14.63
N PRO A 147 16.98 -0.40 13.97
CA PRO A 147 16.40 -1.73 13.86
C PRO A 147 16.37 -2.43 15.22
N VAL A 148 15.16 -2.70 15.72
CA VAL A 148 14.95 -3.51 16.92
C VAL A 148 14.58 -4.92 16.48
N MET A 149 15.36 -5.91 16.87
CA MET A 149 15.23 -7.30 16.41
C MET A 149 13.82 -7.86 16.64
N GLU A 150 13.22 -7.58 17.79
CA GLU A 150 11.87 -8.03 18.14
C GLU A 150 10.83 -7.51 17.14
N ASP A 151 10.93 -6.24 16.74
CA ASP A 151 10.01 -5.62 15.79
C ASP A 151 10.23 -6.16 14.37
N CYS A 152 11.49 -6.41 14.00
CA CYS A 152 11.83 -7.04 12.72
C CYS A 152 11.25 -8.47 12.63
N VAL A 153 11.38 -9.26 13.67
CA VAL A 153 10.82 -10.62 13.74
C VAL A 153 9.30 -10.57 13.68
N HIS A 154 8.64 -9.70 14.45
CA HIS A 154 7.20 -9.52 14.43
C HIS A 154 6.71 -9.15 13.03
N TRP A 155 7.32 -8.16 12.38
CA TRP A 155 6.96 -7.70 11.05
C TRP A 155 7.01 -8.83 10.00
N HIS A 156 8.10 -9.58 9.99
CA HIS A 156 8.25 -10.69 9.06
C HIS A 156 7.38 -11.89 9.41
N GLN A 157 7.08 -12.10 10.70
CA GLN A 157 6.12 -13.14 11.11
C GLN A 157 4.71 -12.82 10.57
N VAL A 158 4.25 -11.58 10.67
CA VAL A 158 2.98 -11.15 10.06
C VAL A 158 2.98 -11.38 8.56
N CYS A 159 4.06 -11.01 7.86
CA CYS A 159 4.19 -11.27 6.42
C CYS A 159 4.10 -12.77 6.09
N HIS A 160 4.78 -13.61 6.87
CA HIS A 160 4.74 -15.06 6.71
C HIS A 160 3.33 -15.61 6.92
N ASP A 161 2.69 -15.23 8.01
CA ASP A 161 1.42 -15.81 8.45
C ASP A 161 0.26 -15.43 7.49
N LEU A 162 0.25 -14.20 6.96
CA LEU A 162 -0.73 -13.82 5.95
C LEU A 162 -0.54 -14.53 4.60
N CYS A 163 0.68 -14.94 4.27
CA CYS A 163 0.98 -15.71 3.06
C CYS A 163 0.69 -17.21 3.19
N ALA A 164 0.81 -17.76 4.40
CA ALA A 164 0.72 -19.20 4.65
C ALA A 164 -0.55 -19.89 4.09
N PRO A 165 -1.77 -19.29 4.17
CA PRO A 165 -2.97 -19.88 3.58
C PRO A 165 -2.93 -20.02 2.05
N PHE A 166 -2.04 -19.29 1.38
CA PHE A 166 -1.93 -19.26 -0.08
C PHE A 166 -0.85 -20.21 -0.63
N GLY A 167 0.07 -20.66 0.22
CA GLY A 167 1.13 -21.61 -0.10
C GLY A 167 2.42 -21.34 0.67
N ALA A 168 3.17 -22.38 0.99
CA ALA A 168 4.38 -22.29 1.81
C ALA A 168 5.53 -21.52 1.13
N ASP A 169 5.54 -21.45 -0.20
CA ASP A 169 6.53 -20.76 -1.03
C ASP A 169 6.16 -19.30 -1.33
N VAL A 170 4.96 -18.86 -0.97
CA VAL A 170 4.44 -17.52 -1.29
C VAL A 170 5.24 -16.44 -0.58
N TYR A 171 5.44 -16.56 0.74
CA TYR A 171 6.23 -15.58 1.49
C TYR A 171 7.69 -15.52 1.05
N PRO A 172 8.45 -16.63 0.95
CA PRO A 172 9.82 -16.58 0.44
C PRO A 172 9.96 -15.89 -0.91
N LYS A 173 9.04 -16.19 -1.85
CA LYS A 173 9.01 -15.57 -3.18
C LYS A 173 8.81 -14.07 -3.10
N PHE A 174 7.79 -13.61 -2.39
CA PHE A 174 7.44 -12.19 -2.34
C PHE A 174 8.35 -11.38 -1.42
N LYS A 175 8.98 -12.01 -0.42
CA LYS A 175 10.06 -11.41 0.37
C LYS A 175 11.29 -11.13 -0.48
N THR A 176 11.74 -12.12 -1.25
CA THR A 176 12.88 -11.94 -2.18
C THR A 176 12.59 -10.84 -3.20
N TRP A 177 11.40 -10.83 -3.78
CA TRP A 177 11.02 -9.78 -4.74
C TRP A 177 10.96 -8.39 -4.09
N CYS A 178 10.47 -8.29 -2.84
CA CYS A 178 10.50 -7.05 -2.07
C CYS A 178 11.93 -6.51 -1.90
N ASP A 179 12.86 -7.38 -1.55
CA ASP A 179 14.27 -7.00 -1.36
C ASP A 179 14.90 -6.51 -2.67
N GLU A 180 14.63 -7.17 -3.78
CA GLU A 180 15.12 -6.77 -5.10
C GLU A 180 14.50 -5.45 -5.58
N TYR A 181 13.18 -5.28 -5.38
CA TYR A 181 12.44 -4.12 -5.85
C TYR A 181 12.85 -2.83 -5.13
N PHE A 182 13.05 -2.89 -3.82
CA PHE A 182 13.42 -1.75 -2.99
C PHE A 182 14.92 -1.56 -2.79
N TYR A 183 15.75 -2.37 -3.43
CA TYR A 183 17.19 -2.24 -3.34
C TYR A 183 17.70 -0.91 -3.91
N LEU A 184 18.47 -0.18 -3.12
CA LEU A 184 19.02 1.14 -3.46
C LEU A 184 20.37 0.97 -4.20
N LYS A 185 20.33 0.78 -5.51
CA LYS A 185 21.52 0.51 -6.33
C LYS A 185 22.62 1.54 -6.18
N HIS A 186 22.27 2.82 -6.06
CA HIS A 186 23.22 3.92 -5.93
C HIS A 186 23.92 3.98 -4.58
N ARG A 187 23.38 3.29 -3.56
CA ARG A 187 23.92 3.19 -2.21
C ARG A 187 24.46 1.79 -1.89
N ASN A 188 24.17 0.81 -2.74
CA ASN A 188 24.50 -0.60 -2.53
C ASN A 188 23.95 -1.15 -1.20
N GLU A 189 22.69 -0.82 -0.88
CA GLU A 189 22.03 -1.23 0.38
C GLU A 189 20.54 -1.49 0.18
N GLN A 190 19.95 -2.22 1.11
CA GLN A 190 18.50 -2.40 1.19
C GLN A 190 17.82 -1.12 1.71
N ARG A 191 16.59 -0.83 1.22
CA ARG A 191 15.71 0.16 1.84
C ARG A 191 15.04 -0.45 3.06
N GLY A 192 15.68 -0.42 4.22
CA GLY A 192 15.14 -1.00 5.46
C GLY A 192 15.17 -2.52 5.48
N ILE A 193 14.23 -3.14 6.17
CA ILE A 193 14.18 -4.60 6.39
C ILE A 193 13.28 -5.33 5.39
N GLY A 194 12.62 -4.61 4.47
CA GLY A 194 11.66 -5.18 3.53
C GLY A 194 10.33 -5.55 4.17
N GLY A 195 9.74 -6.58 3.67
CA GLY A 195 8.42 -7.11 4.01
C GLY A 195 7.98 -8.09 2.94
N LEU A 196 6.97 -7.73 2.15
CA LEU A 196 6.58 -8.48 0.96
C LEU A 196 6.21 -7.53 -0.19
N PHE A 197 6.46 -7.96 -1.42
CA PHE A 197 6.07 -7.25 -2.64
C PHE A 197 5.66 -8.24 -3.71
N TYR A 198 4.60 -7.91 -4.44
CA TYR A 198 4.14 -8.65 -5.61
C TYR A 198 3.57 -7.70 -6.66
N ASP A 199 3.70 -8.07 -7.91
CA ASP A 199 3.09 -7.39 -9.05
C ASP A 199 2.68 -8.41 -10.11
N ASP A 200 1.88 -7.96 -11.08
CA ASP A 200 1.36 -8.82 -12.17
C ASP A 200 0.76 -10.14 -11.66
N LEU A 201 0.16 -10.11 -10.45
CA LEU A 201 -0.45 -11.28 -9.84
C LEU A 201 -1.75 -11.62 -10.55
N ASN A 202 -1.75 -12.73 -11.27
CA ASN A 202 -2.87 -13.22 -12.06
C ASN A 202 -2.76 -14.74 -12.27
N THR A 203 -3.62 -15.28 -13.11
CA THR A 203 -3.63 -16.72 -13.40
C THR A 203 -2.33 -17.19 -14.06
N LEU A 204 -1.70 -16.36 -14.90
CA LEU A 204 -0.46 -16.75 -15.61
C LEU A 204 0.75 -16.77 -14.67
N SER A 205 0.82 -15.86 -13.70
CA SER A 205 1.98 -15.73 -12.81
C SER A 205 2.01 -16.75 -11.68
N MET A 206 0.83 -17.13 -11.16
CA MET A 206 0.70 -18.01 -9.98
C MET A 206 -0.26 -19.19 -10.18
N GLY A 207 -0.99 -19.25 -11.28
CA GLY A 207 -2.07 -20.23 -11.47
C GLY A 207 -3.29 -19.96 -10.58
N TRP A 208 -3.40 -18.76 -9.98
CA TRP A 208 -4.52 -18.38 -9.12
C TRP A 208 -5.62 -17.71 -9.94
N ASP A 209 -6.86 -18.04 -9.65
CA ASP A 209 -8.01 -17.31 -10.21
C ASP A 209 -8.15 -15.92 -9.61
N PHE A 210 -9.10 -15.16 -10.13
CA PHE A 210 -9.37 -13.78 -9.68
C PHE A 210 -9.69 -13.71 -8.18
N ASP A 211 -10.56 -14.61 -7.71
CA ASP A 211 -11.03 -14.58 -6.33
C ASP A 211 -9.88 -14.86 -5.34
N LYS A 212 -8.99 -15.79 -5.67
CA LYS A 212 -7.82 -16.08 -4.86
C LYS A 212 -6.82 -14.94 -4.87
N CYS A 213 -6.58 -14.30 -6.02
CA CYS A 213 -5.72 -13.10 -6.11
C CYS A 213 -6.32 -11.92 -5.33
N PHE A 214 -7.64 -11.74 -5.41
CA PHE A 214 -8.35 -10.71 -4.64
C PHE A 214 -8.29 -10.98 -3.14
N ALA A 215 -8.50 -12.22 -2.71
CA ALA A 215 -8.37 -12.62 -1.31
C ALA A 215 -6.94 -12.39 -0.78
N PHE A 216 -5.91 -12.65 -1.59
CA PHE A 216 -4.53 -12.37 -1.24
C PHE A 216 -4.29 -10.86 -1.08
N MET A 217 -4.77 -10.02 -2.01
CA MET A 217 -4.70 -8.56 -1.89
C MET A 217 -5.38 -8.08 -0.60
N GLN A 218 -6.53 -8.67 -0.24
CA GLN A 218 -7.22 -8.33 1.02
C GLN A 218 -6.40 -8.76 2.26
N ALA A 219 -5.78 -9.95 2.23
CA ALA A 219 -4.92 -10.41 3.31
C ALA A 219 -3.73 -9.46 3.52
N VAL A 220 -3.08 -9.02 2.44
CA VAL A 220 -1.98 -8.04 2.50
C VAL A 220 -2.45 -6.70 3.05
N GLY A 221 -3.56 -6.15 2.56
CA GLY A 221 -4.09 -4.88 3.06
C GLY A 221 -4.46 -4.92 4.53
N ASN A 222 -5.10 -6.00 4.98
CA ASN A 222 -5.47 -6.18 6.39
C ASN A 222 -4.25 -6.40 7.29
N GLY A 223 -3.29 -7.21 6.84
CA GLY A 223 -2.08 -7.54 7.59
C GLY A 223 -1.15 -6.36 7.85
N TYR A 224 -1.25 -5.27 7.08
CA TYR A 224 -0.47 -4.07 7.36
C TYR A 224 -0.70 -3.53 8.78
N LEU A 225 -1.95 -3.46 9.23
CA LEU A 225 -2.27 -3.00 10.59
C LEU A 225 -1.78 -3.96 11.66
N ASP A 226 -1.88 -5.26 11.41
CA ASP A 226 -1.38 -6.29 12.34
C ASP A 226 0.15 -6.19 12.51
N GLY A 227 0.85 -5.77 11.47
CA GLY A 227 2.29 -5.53 11.50
C GLY A 227 2.69 -4.24 12.20
N ILE A 228 2.06 -3.12 11.85
CA ILE A 228 2.56 -1.79 12.26
C ILE A 228 2.03 -1.32 13.62
N VAL A 229 0.78 -1.60 13.97
CA VAL A 229 0.15 -1.10 15.20
C VAL A 229 0.89 -1.56 16.45
N PRO A 230 1.25 -2.86 16.62
CA PRO A 230 2.00 -3.30 17.79
C PRO A 230 3.38 -2.62 17.93
N ILE A 231 4.03 -2.28 16.81
CA ILE A 231 5.31 -1.56 16.82
C ILE A 231 5.10 -0.13 17.33
N PHE A 232 4.06 0.58 16.83
CA PHE A 232 3.71 1.91 17.36
C PHE A 232 3.44 1.86 18.86
N GLU A 233 2.64 0.90 19.33
CA GLU A 233 2.29 0.77 20.75
C GLU A 233 3.52 0.58 21.65
N LYS A 234 4.50 -0.17 21.20
CA LYS A 234 5.74 -0.42 21.95
C LYS A 234 6.71 0.77 21.90
N ARG A 235 6.80 1.48 20.77
CA ARG A 235 7.92 2.40 20.51
C ARG A 235 7.57 3.88 20.56
N LYS A 236 6.32 4.29 20.39
CA LYS A 236 5.95 5.72 20.29
C LYS A 236 6.26 6.56 21.53
N ASN A 237 6.44 5.93 22.69
CA ASN A 237 6.73 6.60 23.96
C ASN A 237 8.14 6.25 24.51
N THR A 238 9.03 5.66 23.71
CA THR A 238 10.37 5.25 24.16
C THR A 238 11.46 6.23 23.75
#